data_86f0c73e10b21c51ad8f1a3a4ad1da4d
#
_entry.id   86f0c73e10b21c51ad8f1a3a4ad1da4d
#
_cell.length_a   1.000
_cell.length_b   1.000
_cell.length_c   1.000
_cell.angle_alpha   90.00
_cell.angle_beta   90.00
_cell.angle_gamma   90.00
#
_symmetry.space_group_name_H-M   'P 1'
#
loop_
_entity.id
_entity.type
_entity.pdbx_description
1 polymer ?
#
loop_
_entity_poly.entity_id
_entity_poly.type
_entity_poly.pdbx_seq_one_letter_code
_entity_poly.pdbx_strand_id
1 'polypeptide(L)'
;SDAINLEQKRYFYKAKVAETMNRDIYVTKIKTLLNILKGEIKDSGKLNLLDINVHAEDFYRDLLNLIYGWQLQNMNQWNLNAAGGDLWYDNGKIVIQVSSTATKDKIQTSIDKLGAEQFAGYRFKFLHIDGNVIKLRKESYDTHDDIVFDPSADIIDISTLLNDIAHLDIDCMRKVYELCKKEIVPLDTPEVTETDLAIVVKALATNVKDWSKDRRPIKYDIEKKID
;
A
#
# COMPACT_ATOMS: atom_id res chain seq x y z
N SER A 1 23.10 11.61 41.80
CA SER A 1 22.68 10.21 42.00
C SER A 1 21.35 10.01 41.27
N ASP A 2 21.44 9.54 40.03
CA ASP A 2 20.31 9.43 39.14
C ASP A 2 19.99 7.96 38.84
N ALA A 3 19.51 7.29 39.87
CA ALA A 3 18.84 6.01 39.64
C ALA A 3 17.35 6.27 39.38
N ILE A 4 17.03 6.59 38.13
CA ILE A 4 15.65 6.54 37.67
C ILE A 4 15.22 5.07 37.79
N ASN A 5 14.32 4.84 38.75
CA ASN A 5 13.78 3.51 39.08
C ASN A 5 13.27 2.81 37.85
N LEU A 6 13.63 1.54 37.64
CA LEU A 6 13.19 0.69 36.55
C LEU A 6 11.66 0.70 36.33
N GLU A 7 10.88 0.90 37.40
CA GLU A 7 9.43 1.10 37.32
C GLU A 7 9.05 2.41 36.64
N GLN A 8 9.77 3.50 36.89
CA GLN A 8 9.54 4.78 36.20
C GLN A 8 9.89 4.67 34.71
N LYS A 9 11.00 3.98 34.34
CA LYS A 9 11.32 3.70 32.95
C LYS A 9 10.26 2.83 32.26
N ARG A 10 9.72 1.85 32.99
CA ARG A 10 8.64 0.98 32.50
C ARG A 10 7.32 1.74 32.34
N TYR A 11 7.08 2.73 33.20
CA TYR A 11 5.91 3.62 33.12
C TYR A 11 6.06 4.60 31.94
N PHE A 12 7.24 5.19 31.75
CA PHE A 12 7.54 6.02 30.60
C PHE A 12 7.48 5.25 29.27
N TYR A 13 7.94 4.01 29.24
CA TYR A 13 7.83 3.16 28.04
C TYR A 13 6.37 2.75 27.77
N LYS A 14 5.59 2.42 28.80
CA LYS A 14 4.15 2.18 28.65
C LYS A 14 3.37 3.44 28.28
N ALA A 15 3.70 4.59 28.84
CA ALA A 15 3.08 5.87 28.51
C ALA A 15 3.37 6.27 27.06
N LYS A 16 4.61 6.06 26.58
CA LYS A 16 4.97 6.37 25.20
C LYS A 16 4.35 5.42 24.15
N VAL A 17 3.97 4.21 24.56
CA VAL A 17 3.22 3.25 23.72
C VAL A 17 1.71 3.51 23.78
N ALA A 18 1.21 4.24 24.80
CA ALA A 18 -0.22 4.47 25.02
C ALA A 18 -0.78 5.71 24.28
N GLU A 19 0.05 6.53 23.62
CA GLU A 19 -0.40 7.79 23.02
C GLU A 19 -0.62 7.75 21.50
N THR A 20 -0.44 6.60 20.85
CA THR A 20 -0.69 6.49 19.40
C THR A 20 -2.08 5.91 19.17
N MET A 21 -2.93 6.64 18.48
CA MET A 21 -4.25 6.14 18.08
C MET A 21 -4.11 4.95 17.12
N ASN A 22 -4.99 3.95 17.23
CA ASN A 22 -5.01 2.80 16.31
C ASN A 22 -5.08 3.24 14.83
N ARG A 23 -5.74 4.35 14.55
CA ARG A 23 -5.82 4.97 13.24
C ARG A 23 -4.43 5.29 12.68
N ASP A 24 -3.59 5.96 13.44
CA ASP A 24 -2.22 6.34 13.04
C ASP A 24 -1.35 5.11 12.79
N ILE A 25 -1.54 4.07 13.61
CA ILE A 25 -0.84 2.80 13.44
C ILE A 25 -1.22 2.14 12.11
N TYR A 26 -2.52 2.06 11.80
CA TYR A 26 -2.97 1.48 10.54
C TYR A 26 -2.49 2.28 9.33
N VAL A 27 -2.66 3.60 9.32
CA VAL A 27 -2.21 4.46 8.21
C VAL A 27 -0.71 4.30 7.99
N THR A 28 0.10 4.29 9.06
CA THR A 28 1.56 4.12 8.97
C THR A 28 1.92 2.75 8.38
N LYS A 29 1.29 1.67 8.83
CA LYS A 29 1.53 0.32 8.32
C LYS A 29 1.09 0.16 6.87
N ILE A 30 -0.09 0.66 6.51
CA ILE A 30 -0.60 0.65 5.13
C ILE A 30 0.36 1.42 4.22
N LYS A 31 0.78 2.63 4.61
CA LYS A 31 1.77 3.42 3.88
C LYS A 31 3.07 2.65 3.64
N THR A 32 3.57 1.96 4.66
CA THR A 32 4.79 1.15 4.53
C THR A 32 4.61 0.04 3.51
N LEU A 33 3.51 -0.73 3.59
CA LEU A 33 3.22 -1.81 2.66
C LEU A 33 3.03 -1.31 1.22
N LEU A 34 2.29 -0.23 1.00
CA LEU A 34 2.13 0.36 -0.33
C LEU A 34 3.45 0.87 -0.91
N ASN A 35 4.38 1.36 -0.08
CA ASN A 35 5.71 1.76 -0.55
C ASN A 35 6.58 0.54 -0.94
N ILE A 36 6.44 -0.59 -0.24
CA ILE A 36 7.09 -1.85 -0.63
C ILE A 36 6.57 -2.29 -2.00
N LEU A 37 5.25 -2.40 -2.18
CA LEU A 37 4.64 -2.77 -3.46
C LEU A 37 5.10 -1.86 -4.60
N LYS A 38 5.12 -0.55 -4.38
CA LYS A 38 5.62 0.43 -5.33
C LYS A 38 7.08 0.14 -5.74
N GLY A 39 7.95 -0.19 -4.78
CA GLY A 39 9.33 -0.56 -5.04
C GLY A 39 9.43 -1.81 -5.93
N GLU A 40 8.70 -2.86 -5.58
CA GLU A 40 8.65 -4.11 -6.35
C GLU A 40 8.17 -3.91 -7.79
N ILE A 41 7.09 -3.14 -7.98
CA ILE A 41 6.56 -2.83 -9.33
C ILE A 41 7.61 -2.08 -10.16
N LYS A 42 8.30 -1.10 -9.57
CA LYS A 42 9.31 -0.31 -10.25
C LYS A 42 10.52 -1.15 -10.67
N ASP A 43 10.98 -2.03 -9.80
CA ASP A 43 12.14 -2.88 -10.08
C ASP A 43 11.77 -4.00 -11.07
N SER A 44 10.60 -4.58 -10.97
CA SER A 44 10.06 -5.57 -11.92
C SER A 44 9.86 -4.97 -13.32
N GLY A 45 9.44 -3.72 -13.41
CA GLY A 45 9.33 -2.99 -14.68
C GLY A 45 10.67 -2.87 -15.41
N LYS A 46 11.79 -2.70 -14.68
CA LYS A 46 13.14 -2.70 -15.24
C LYS A 46 13.58 -4.08 -15.76
N LEU A 47 13.03 -5.15 -15.19
CA LEU A 47 13.32 -6.53 -15.54
C LEU A 47 12.36 -7.13 -16.56
N ASN A 48 11.38 -6.36 -17.06
CA ASN A 48 10.30 -6.80 -17.95
C ASN A 48 9.45 -7.96 -17.37
N LEU A 49 9.31 -8.03 -16.06
CA LEU A 49 8.44 -9.00 -15.39
C LEU A 49 7.00 -8.47 -15.39
N LEU A 50 6.19 -8.88 -16.36
CA LEU A 50 4.84 -8.36 -16.57
C LEU A 50 3.81 -8.88 -15.54
N ASP A 51 4.06 -10.03 -14.95
CA ASP A 51 3.10 -10.70 -14.05
C ASP A 51 2.74 -9.85 -12.81
N ILE A 52 3.70 -9.08 -12.28
CA ILE A 52 3.45 -8.21 -11.12
C ILE A 52 2.48 -7.07 -11.44
N ASN A 53 2.42 -6.61 -12.69
CA ASN A 53 1.48 -5.57 -13.08
C ASN A 53 0.04 -6.10 -13.06
N VAL A 54 -0.17 -7.33 -13.55
CA VAL A 54 -1.49 -7.99 -13.53
C VAL A 54 -1.96 -8.22 -12.09
N HIS A 55 -1.07 -8.68 -11.20
CA HIS A 55 -1.38 -8.86 -9.78
C HIS A 55 -1.63 -7.51 -9.09
N ALA A 56 -0.92 -6.46 -9.49
CA ALA A 56 -1.15 -5.12 -8.98
C ALA A 56 -2.54 -4.57 -9.37
N GLU A 57 -3.02 -4.84 -10.58
CA GLU A 57 -4.39 -4.46 -11.00
C GLU A 57 -5.44 -5.10 -10.09
N ASP A 58 -5.32 -6.41 -9.80
CA ASP A 58 -6.24 -7.11 -8.91
C ASP A 58 -6.16 -6.58 -7.47
N PHE A 59 -4.96 -6.35 -6.95
CA PHE A 59 -4.78 -5.72 -5.64
C PHE A 59 -5.43 -4.33 -5.56
N TYR A 60 -5.18 -3.45 -6.56
CA TYR A 60 -5.78 -2.11 -6.57
C TYR A 60 -7.30 -2.14 -6.78
N ARG A 61 -7.83 -3.11 -7.53
CA ARG A 61 -9.29 -3.36 -7.60
C ARG A 61 -9.87 -3.55 -6.20
N ASP A 62 -9.30 -4.48 -5.44
CA ASP A 62 -9.81 -4.84 -4.11
C ASP A 62 -9.61 -3.70 -3.11
N LEU A 63 -8.48 -2.99 -3.20
CA LEU A 63 -8.21 -1.81 -2.38
C LEU A 63 -9.22 -0.68 -2.64
N LEU A 64 -9.47 -0.34 -3.90
CA LEU A 64 -10.42 0.71 -4.29
C LEU A 64 -11.86 0.33 -3.92
N ASN A 65 -12.22 -0.95 -4.04
CA ASN A 65 -13.52 -1.45 -3.60
C ASN A 65 -13.71 -1.28 -2.08
N LEU A 66 -12.67 -1.51 -1.27
CA LEU A 66 -12.73 -1.28 0.18
C LEU A 66 -12.79 0.21 0.53
N ILE A 67 -12.04 1.07 -0.16
CA ILE A 67 -11.98 2.51 0.13
C ILE A 67 -13.28 3.21 -0.24
N TYR A 68 -13.80 2.94 -1.44
CA TYR A 68 -14.91 3.71 -2.02
C TYR A 68 -16.26 2.96 -2.03
N GLY A 69 -16.28 1.69 -1.62
CA GLY A 69 -17.50 0.86 -1.67
C GLY A 69 -17.94 0.51 -3.10
N TRP A 70 -17.02 0.59 -4.08
CA TRP A 70 -17.30 0.21 -5.46
C TRP A 70 -17.34 -1.32 -5.62
N GLN A 71 -17.78 -1.76 -6.80
CA GLN A 71 -17.78 -3.17 -7.20
C GLN A 71 -16.99 -3.30 -8.51
N LEU A 72 -15.79 -2.76 -8.51
CA LEU A 72 -14.87 -2.84 -9.64
C LEU A 72 -14.54 -4.29 -9.97
N GLN A 73 -14.45 -4.56 -11.26
CA GLN A 73 -14.03 -5.83 -11.83
C GLN A 73 -12.83 -5.59 -12.76
N ASN A 74 -11.99 -6.60 -12.96
CA ASN A 74 -10.88 -6.52 -13.90
C ASN A 74 -11.41 -6.69 -15.32
N MET A 75 -11.14 -5.73 -16.21
CA MET A 75 -11.61 -5.72 -17.59
C MET A 75 -11.04 -6.88 -18.40
N ASN A 76 -9.81 -7.31 -18.12
CA ASN A 76 -9.15 -8.40 -18.82
C ASN A 76 -9.84 -9.77 -18.62
N GLN A 77 -10.65 -9.92 -17.56
CA GLN A 77 -11.43 -11.15 -17.33
C GLN A 77 -12.70 -11.21 -18.18
N TRP A 78 -13.19 -10.07 -18.68
CA TRP A 78 -14.45 -9.97 -19.40
C TRP A 78 -14.28 -9.81 -20.91
N ASN A 79 -13.29 -9.05 -21.34
CA ASN A 79 -13.03 -8.79 -22.74
C ASN A 79 -11.54 -8.53 -22.96
N LEU A 80 -10.85 -9.53 -23.50
CA LEU A 80 -9.40 -9.53 -23.75
C LEU A 80 -8.87 -8.35 -24.60
N ASN A 81 -9.74 -7.48 -25.10
CA ASN A 81 -9.39 -6.34 -25.94
C ASN A 81 -10.04 -5.03 -25.50
N ALA A 82 -10.52 -4.92 -24.26
CA ALA A 82 -11.03 -3.64 -23.77
C ALA A 82 -9.87 -2.65 -23.69
N ALA A 83 -9.72 -1.81 -24.70
CA ALA A 83 -8.64 -0.85 -24.78
C ALA A 83 -9.00 0.38 -23.93
N GLY A 84 -8.04 0.83 -23.08
CA GLY A 84 -8.13 2.13 -22.39
C GLY A 84 -8.38 2.10 -20.89
N GLY A 85 -8.70 0.94 -20.29
CA GLY A 85 -8.85 0.77 -18.83
C GLY A 85 -8.48 -0.62 -18.39
N ASP A 86 -8.22 -0.78 -17.09
CA ASP A 86 -7.90 -2.06 -16.44
C ASP A 86 -9.05 -2.55 -15.56
N LEU A 87 -9.75 -1.62 -14.90
CA LEU A 87 -10.84 -1.89 -13.98
C LEU A 87 -12.11 -1.15 -14.40
N TRP A 88 -13.27 -1.76 -14.18
CA TRP A 88 -14.54 -1.15 -14.49
C TRP A 88 -15.64 -1.49 -13.48
N TYR A 89 -16.64 -0.62 -13.38
CA TYR A 89 -17.83 -0.81 -12.56
C TYR A 89 -19.05 -0.26 -13.31
N ASP A 90 -19.85 -1.15 -13.90
CA ASP A 90 -20.94 -0.77 -14.80
C ASP A 90 -22.06 0.03 -14.09
N ASN A 91 -22.52 -0.43 -12.94
CA ASN A 91 -23.59 0.26 -12.20
C ASN A 91 -23.16 1.68 -11.76
N GLY A 92 -21.87 1.90 -11.48
CA GLY A 92 -21.32 3.20 -11.13
C GLY A 92 -20.83 4.00 -12.33
N LYS A 93 -20.85 3.42 -13.53
CA LYS A 93 -20.31 4.04 -14.74
C LYS A 93 -18.88 4.55 -14.54
N ILE A 94 -18.00 3.69 -14.04
CA ILE A 94 -16.59 4.01 -13.73
C ILE A 94 -15.68 3.08 -14.53
N VAL A 95 -14.63 3.67 -15.15
CA VAL A 95 -13.49 2.94 -15.72
C VAL A 95 -12.21 3.52 -15.14
N ILE A 96 -11.27 2.65 -14.75
CA ILE A 96 -10.02 3.05 -14.13
C ILE A 96 -8.84 2.44 -14.89
N GLN A 97 -7.86 3.29 -15.26
CA GLN A 97 -6.54 2.85 -15.71
C GLN A 97 -5.59 2.88 -14.52
N VAL A 98 -4.95 1.76 -14.22
CA VAL A 98 -3.89 1.63 -13.20
C VAL A 98 -2.53 1.66 -13.91
N SER A 99 -1.62 2.54 -13.51
CA SER A 99 -0.34 2.66 -14.21
C SER A 99 0.82 3.10 -13.31
N SER A 100 1.97 2.46 -13.49
CA SER A 100 3.26 2.91 -12.92
C SER A 100 3.87 4.08 -13.70
N THR A 101 3.38 4.35 -14.91
CA THR A 101 3.81 5.48 -15.75
C THR A 101 2.67 6.48 -15.89
N ALA A 102 2.92 7.75 -15.59
CA ALA A 102 1.95 8.83 -15.74
C ALA A 102 2.55 9.96 -16.57
N THR A 103 2.08 10.08 -17.79
CA THR A 103 2.33 11.22 -18.69
C THR A 103 1.01 11.71 -19.24
N LYS A 104 0.98 12.97 -19.72
CA LYS A 104 -0.22 13.52 -20.38
C LYS A 104 -0.66 12.63 -21.54
N ASP A 105 0.29 12.22 -22.39
CA ASP A 105 0.03 11.38 -23.55
C ASP A 105 -0.55 10.00 -23.16
N LYS A 106 -0.06 9.41 -22.05
CA LYS A 106 -0.59 8.14 -21.56
C LYS A 106 -2.04 8.27 -21.13
N ILE A 107 -2.38 9.32 -20.40
CA ILE A 107 -3.75 9.58 -19.93
C ILE A 107 -4.65 9.87 -21.15
N GLN A 108 -4.22 10.75 -22.06
CA GLN A 108 -4.99 11.07 -23.29
C GLN A 108 -5.23 9.82 -24.12
N THR A 109 -4.17 9.02 -24.37
CA THR A 109 -4.31 7.76 -25.13
C THR A 109 -5.29 6.79 -24.46
N SER A 110 -5.35 6.74 -23.14
CA SER A 110 -6.34 5.91 -22.43
C SER A 110 -7.76 6.42 -22.63
N ILE A 111 -7.98 7.73 -22.57
CA ILE A 111 -9.28 8.37 -22.85
C ILE A 111 -9.70 8.11 -24.31
N ASP A 112 -8.80 8.32 -25.28
CA ASP A 112 -9.08 8.12 -26.70
C ASP A 112 -9.50 6.68 -27.00
N LYS A 113 -8.89 5.71 -26.33
CA LYS A 113 -9.24 4.30 -26.50
C LYS A 113 -10.59 3.93 -25.90
N LEU A 114 -11.06 4.67 -24.89
CA LEU A 114 -12.39 4.50 -24.27
C LEU A 114 -13.49 5.19 -25.06
N GLY A 115 -13.17 6.09 -25.99
CA GLY A 115 -14.11 6.87 -26.79
C GLY A 115 -15.01 6.07 -27.75
N ALA A 116 -15.16 4.76 -27.52
CA ALA A 116 -16.11 3.92 -28.21
C ALA A 116 -17.50 4.03 -27.54
N GLU A 117 -18.57 3.87 -28.31
CA GLU A 117 -19.97 3.89 -27.85
C GLU A 117 -20.24 3.10 -26.56
N GLN A 118 -19.42 2.06 -26.30
CA GLN A 118 -19.51 1.18 -25.14
C GLN A 118 -19.35 1.92 -23.79
N PHE A 119 -18.49 2.96 -23.73
CA PHE A 119 -18.18 3.69 -22.50
C PHE A 119 -18.75 5.11 -22.45
N ALA A 120 -19.69 5.41 -23.33
CA ALA A 120 -20.37 6.71 -23.34
C ALA A 120 -21.01 6.98 -21.96
N GLY A 121 -20.71 8.14 -21.38
CA GLY A 121 -21.18 8.56 -20.06
C GLY A 121 -20.45 7.93 -18.88
N TYR A 122 -19.41 7.13 -19.11
CA TYR A 122 -18.58 6.63 -18.02
C TYR A 122 -17.62 7.70 -17.51
N ARG A 123 -17.34 7.66 -16.21
CA ARG A 123 -16.30 8.45 -15.59
C ARG A 123 -14.97 7.71 -15.67
N PHE A 124 -14.02 8.28 -16.38
CA PHE A 124 -12.67 7.77 -16.43
C PHE A 124 -11.87 8.24 -15.22
N LYS A 125 -11.09 7.34 -14.62
CA LYS A 125 -10.12 7.66 -13.57
C LYS A 125 -8.76 7.08 -13.92
N PHE A 126 -7.73 7.80 -13.53
CA PHE A 126 -6.34 7.36 -13.73
C PHE A 126 -5.65 7.23 -12.38
N LEU A 127 -5.27 6.00 -12.02
CA LEU A 127 -4.53 5.71 -10.80
C LEU A 127 -3.04 5.56 -11.10
N HIS A 128 -2.25 6.53 -10.64
CA HIS A 128 -0.80 6.47 -10.73
C HIS A 128 -0.18 5.88 -9.47
N ILE A 129 0.53 4.75 -9.61
CA ILE A 129 1.03 3.96 -8.49
C ILE A 129 2.51 4.23 -8.14
N ASP A 130 3.28 4.96 -8.96
CA ASP A 130 4.73 5.19 -8.71
C ASP A 130 5.11 6.66 -8.46
N GLY A 131 4.22 7.60 -8.45
CA GLY A 131 4.68 8.99 -8.32
C GLY A 131 3.62 10.01 -7.96
N ASN A 132 3.95 11.27 -8.23
CA ASN A 132 3.13 12.42 -7.95
C ASN A 132 2.47 12.92 -9.24
N VAL A 133 1.21 13.27 -9.16
CA VAL A 133 0.39 13.68 -10.31
C VAL A 133 -0.02 15.16 -10.31
N ILE A 134 0.53 15.98 -9.41
CA ILE A 134 0.14 17.39 -9.22
C ILE A 134 0.18 18.19 -10.53
N LYS A 135 1.17 17.96 -11.38
CA LYS A 135 1.27 18.65 -12.67
C LYS A 135 0.19 18.19 -13.64
N LEU A 136 -0.05 16.88 -13.71
CA LEU A 136 -1.04 16.26 -14.60
C LEU A 136 -2.47 16.70 -14.27
N ARG A 137 -2.78 16.96 -13.02
CA ARG A 137 -4.08 17.49 -12.58
C ARG A 137 -4.37 18.90 -13.08
N LYS A 138 -3.36 19.64 -13.54
CA LYS A 138 -3.47 21.00 -14.09
C LYS A 138 -3.51 21.04 -15.61
N GLU A 139 -3.30 19.89 -16.25
CA GLU A 139 -3.35 19.77 -17.69
C GLU A 139 -4.80 19.69 -18.20
N SER A 140 -5.01 20.04 -19.46
CA SER A 140 -6.26 19.84 -20.16
C SER A 140 -6.21 18.57 -21.01
N TYR A 141 -7.33 17.87 -21.10
CA TYR A 141 -7.51 16.63 -21.84
C TYR A 141 -8.75 16.73 -22.73
N ASP A 142 -8.72 16.07 -23.88
CA ASP A 142 -9.86 15.95 -24.75
C ASP A 142 -10.66 14.69 -24.39
N THR A 143 -11.94 14.85 -24.04
CA THR A 143 -12.82 13.77 -23.63
C THR A 143 -13.76 13.31 -24.73
N HIS A 144 -13.69 13.92 -25.92
CA HIS A 144 -14.54 13.62 -27.09
C HIS A 144 -16.05 13.65 -26.78
N ASP A 145 -16.46 14.46 -25.78
CA ASP A 145 -17.85 14.65 -25.28
C ASP A 145 -18.52 13.38 -24.72
N ASP A 146 -17.89 12.21 -24.82
CA ASP A 146 -18.48 10.94 -24.43
C ASP A 146 -18.03 10.46 -23.04
N ILE A 147 -16.84 10.88 -22.59
CA ILE A 147 -16.22 10.45 -21.33
C ILE A 147 -16.26 11.58 -20.30
N VAL A 148 -16.71 11.27 -19.10
CA VAL A 148 -16.65 12.21 -17.97
C VAL A 148 -15.25 12.14 -17.33
N PHE A 149 -14.53 13.26 -17.33
CA PHE A 149 -13.21 13.33 -16.74
C PHE A 149 -12.89 14.72 -16.20
N ASP A 150 -12.58 14.78 -14.91
CA ASP A 150 -12.05 15.97 -14.23
C ASP A 150 -10.62 15.67 -13.75
N PRO A 151 -9.58 16.20 -14.41
CA PRO A 151 -8.19 15.90 -14.03
C PRO A 151 -7.88 16.15 -12.56
N SER A 152 -8.54 17.14 -11.95
CA SER A 152 -8.31 17.49 -10.55
C SER A 152 -8.83 16.43 -9.55
N ALA A 153 -9.91 15.74 -9.91
CA ALA A 153 -10.61 14.76 -9.09
C ALA A 153 -10.35 13.30 -9.52
N ASP A 154 -10.07 13.09 -10.82
CA ASP A 154 -10.02 11.75 -11.41
C ASP A 154 -8.60 11.23 -11.64
N ILE A 155 -7.57 12.09 -11.55
CA ILE A 155 -6.18 11.63 -11.51
C ILE A 155 -5.79 11.40 -10.05
N ILE A 156 -5.60 10.15 -9.67
CA ILE A 156 -5.37 9.69 -8.31
C ILE A 156 -3.94 9.19 -8.18
N ASP A 157 -3.30 9.45 -7.04
CA ASP A 157 -2.01 8.87 -6.67
C ASP A 157 -2.08 8.21 -5.28
N ILE A 158 -1.00 7.53 -4.89
CA ILE A 158 -0.91 6.86 -3.58
C ILE A 158 -1.13 7.85 -2.42
N SER A 159 -0.72 9.11 -2.57
CA SER A 159 -0.93 10.13 -1.53
C SER A 159 -2.41 10.45 -1.35
N THR A 160 -3.17 10.49 -2.45
CA THR A 160 -4.63 10.65 -2.41
C THR A 160 -5.28 9.46 -1.72
N LEU A 161 -4.91 8.22 -2.11
CA LEU A 161 -5.45 7.02 -1.47
C LEU A 161 -5.16 6.99 0.03
N LEU A 162 -3.95 7.34 0.45
CA LEU A 162 -3.59 7.38 1.88
C LEU A 162 -4.39 8.44 2.65
N ASN A 163 -4.67 9.59 2.02
CA ASN A 163 -5.54 10.60 2.61
C ASN A 163 -6.98 10.07 2.78
N ASP A 164 -7.52 9.42 1.77
CA ASP A 164 -8.87 8.86 1.81
C ASP A 164 -8.97 7.72 2.84
N ILE A 165 -7.96 6.84 2.90
CA ILE A 165 -7.85 5.79 3.91
C ILE A 165 -7.83 6.38 5.34
N ALA A 166 -7.13 7.50 5.56
CA ALA A 166 -7.06 8.13 6.86
C ALA A 166 -8.42 8.64 7.38
N HIS A 167 -9.39 8.86 6.49
CA HIS A 167 -10.73 9.32 6.81
C HIS A 167 -11.78 8.18 6.89
N LEU A 168 -11.42 6.94 6.56
CA LEU A 168 -12.31 5.78 6.72
C LEU A 168 -12.69 5.56 8.18
N ASP A 169 -13.79 4.85 8.43
CA ASP A 169 -14.04 4.28 9.74
C ASP A 169 -12.95 3.25 10.11
N ILE A 170 -12.79 3.00 11.40
CA ILE A 170 -11.67 2.17 11.89
C ILE A 170 -11.77 0.71 11.45
N ASP A 171 -12.97 0.19 11.22
CA ASP A 171 -13.19 -1.19 10.78
C ASP A 171 -12.87 -1.33 9.29
N CYS A 172 -13.24 -0.36 8.46
CA CYS A 172 -12.81 -0.32 7.05
C CYS A 172 -11.30 -0.17 6.94
N MET A 173 -10.69 0.72 7.73
CA MET A 173 -9.24 0.89 7.75
C MET A 173 -8.51 -0.40 8.15
N ARG A 174 -9.03 -1.14 9.11
CA ARG A 174 -8.52 -2.46 9.48
C ARG A 174 -8.60 -3.44 8.32
N LYS A 175 -9.73 -3.49 7.59
CA LYS A 175 -9.87 -4.34 6.40
C LYS A 175 -8.86 -3.99 5.31
N VAL A 176 -8.61 -2.70 5.07
CA VAL A 176 -7.57 -2.23 4.14
C VAL A 176 -6.19 -2.70 4.60
N TYR A 177 -5.87 -2.58 5.89
CA TYR A 177 -4.59 -3.06 6.43
C TYR A 177 -4.43 -4.57 6.25
N GLU A 178 -5.47 -5.36 6.55
CA GLU A 178 -5.42 -6.83 6.40
C GLU A 178 -5.29 -7.24 4.92
N LEU A 179 -5.94 -6.54 3.99
CA LEU A 179 -5.72 -6.73 2.56
C LEU A 179 -4.25 -6.49 2.19
N CYS A 180 -3.72 -5.32 2.54
CA CYS A 180 -2.32 -4.99 2.24
C CYS A 180 -1.34 -6.00 2.84
N LYS A 181 -1.57 -6.43 4.09
CA LYS A 181 -0.71 -7.41 4.78
C LYS A 181 -0.76 -8.78 4.12
N LYS A 182 -1.92 -9.18 3.59
CA LYS A 182 -2.11 -10.48 2.94
C LYS A 182 -1.49 -10.54 1.56
N GLU A 183 -1.61 -9.45 0.79
CA GLU A 183 -1.20 -9.41 -0.62
C GLU A 183 0.26 -8.93 -0.79
N ILE A 184 0.76 -8.10 0.14
CA ILE A 184 2.10 -7.53 0.04
C ILE A 184 3.00 -8.21 1.07
N VAL A 185 3.75 -9.21 0.63
CA VAL A 185 4.72 -9.93 1.47
C VAL A 185 6.12 -9.43 1.11
N PRO A 186 6.87 -8.81 2.05
CA PRO A 186 8.27 -8.48 1.80
C PRO A 186 9.08 -9.76 1.54
N LEU A 187 9.82 -9.80 0.44
CA LEU A 187 10.59 -10.99 0.02
C LEU A 187 11.67 -11.41 1.03
N ASP A 188 12.13 -10.47 1.87
CA ASP A 188 13.24 -10.67 2.81
C ASP A 188 12.84 -10.67 4.29
N THR A 189 11.57 -10.81 4.61
CA THR A 189 11.21 -11.11 6.00
C THR A 189 11.39 -12.60 6.24
N PRO A 190 12.46 -13.05 6.93
CA PRO A 190 12.51 -14.42 7.39
C PRO A 190 11.23 -14.67 8.19
N GLU A 191 10.51 -15.73 7.88
CA GLU A 191 9.41 -16.18 8.74
C GLU A 191 10.00 -16.40 10.13
N VAL A 192 9.74 -15.45 11.03
CA VAL A 192 10.09 -15.64 12.44
C VAL A 192 9.14 -16.73 12.95
N THR A 193 9.61 -17.95 12.98
CA THR A 193 8.85 -19.08 13.49
C THR A 193 8.68 -18.94 14.99
N GLU A 194 7.65 -19.57 15.56
CA GLU A 194 7.51 -19.67 17.04
C GLU A 194 8.79 -20.24 17.67
N THR A 195 9.51 -21.09 16.95
CA THR A 195 10.78 -21.67 17.37
C THR A 195 11.87 -20.61 17.49
N ASP A 196 11.98 -19.69 16.54
CA ASP A 196 12.97 -18.59 16.58
C ASP A 196 12.67 -17.64 17.75
N LEU A 197 11.39 -17.32 17.96
CA LEU A 197 10.96 -16.51 19.09
C LEU A 197 11.27 -17.22 20.42
N ALA A 198 11.03 -18.53 20.53
CA ALA A 198 11.35 -19.32 21.70
C ALA A 198 12.85 -19.37 21.99
N ILE A 199 13.69 -19.46 20.95
CA ILE A 199 15.15 -19.40 21.06
C ILE A 199 15.59 -18.04 21.60
N VAL A 200 15.07 -16.94 21.04
CA VAL A 200 15.39 -15.58 21.52
C VAL A 200 14.94 -15.36 22.95
N VAL A 201 13.71 -15.78 23.30
CA VAL A 201 13.19 -15.67 24.66
C VAL A 201 14.01 -16.50 25.64
N LYS A 202 14.40 -17.73 25.26
CA LYS A 202 15.26 -18.59 26.08
C LYS A 202 16.65 -18.01 26.29
N ALA A 203 17.25 -17.45 25.22
CA ALA A 203 18.55 -16.78 25.31
C ALA A 203 18.50 -15.55 26.22
N LEU A 204 17.45 -14.73 26.12
CA LEU A 204 17.24 -13.58 27.00
C LEU A 204 17.01 -14.01 28.45
N ALA A 205 16.21 -15.05 28.70
CA ALA A 205 15.93 -15.56 30.04
C ALA A 205 17.18 -16.17 30.71
N THR A 206 18.06 -16.82 29.92
CA THR A 206 19.34 -17.37 30.39
C THR A 206 20.30 -16.26 30.79
N ASN A 207 20.39 -15.22 29.97
CA ASN A 207 21.27 -14.06 30.24
C ASN A 207 20.80 -13.24 31.45
N VAL A 208 19.50 -13.15 31.69
CA VAL A 208 18.95 -12.48 32.91
C VAL A 208 19.36 -13.22 34.18
N LYS A 209 19.47 -14.56 34.16
CA LYS A 209 19.96 -15.35 35.32
C LYS A 209 21.43 -15.13 35.58
N ASP A 210 22.27 -14.97 34.57
CA ASP A 210 23.70 -14.69 34.74
C ASP A 210 23.95 -13.23 35.13
N TRP A 211 23.09 -12.30 34.75
CA TRP A 211 23.20 -10.88 35.14
C TRP A 211 23.04 -10.68 36.68
N SER A 212 22.38 -11.58 37.36
CA SER A 212 22.21 -11.53 38.82
C SER A 212 23.46 -11.97 39.58
N LYS A 213 24.42 -12.62 38.90
CA LYS A 213 25.63 -13.18 39.53
C LYS A 213 26.92 -12.40 39.23
N ASP A 214 26.99 -11.68 38.15
CA ASP A 214 28.21 -10.96 37.74
C ASP A 214 27.84 -9.59 37.18
N ARG A 215 28.23 -8.51 37.85
CA ARG A 215 27.89 -7.11 37.50
C ARG A 215 28.66 -6.60 36.30
N ARG A 216 29.17 -7.45 35.42
CA ARG A 216 29.84 -7.04 34.21
C ARG A 216 28.89 -6.94 33.02
N PRO A 217 28.95 -5.87 32.17
CA PRO A 217 28.12 -5.78 30.98
C PRO A 217 28.50 -6.88 30.00
N ILE A 218 27.53 -7.71 29.62
CA ILE A 218 27.71 -8.73 28.59
C ILE A 218 27.80 -7.98 27.26
N LYS A 219 28.97 -8.05 26.61
CA LYS A 219 29.10 -7.63 25.21
C LYS A 219 28.39 -8.69 24.35
N TYR A 220 27.25 -8.32 23.81
CA TYR A 220 26.59 -9.13 22.78
C TYR A 220 27.33 -8.95 21.46
N ASP A 221 27.96 -9.99 20.98
CA ASP A 221 28.50 -10.07 19.63
C ASP A 221 27.40 -10.62 18.72
N ILE A 222 26.54 -9.72 18.23
CA ILE A 222 25.42 -10.05 17.35
C ILE A 222 25.92 -10.46 15.94
N GLU A 223 27.17 -10.11 15.58
CA GLU A 223 27.72 -10.35 14.26
C GLU A 223 28.12 -11.82 13.99
N LYS A 224 28.13 -12.69 14.99
CA LYS A 224 28.60 -14.09 14.82
C LYS A 224 27.53 -15.14 14.54
N LYS A 225 26.28 -14.77 14.31
CA LYS A 225 25.20 -15.74 14.06
C LYS A 225 24.28 -15.37 12.89
N ILE A 226 24.80 -14.59 11.96
CA ILE A 226 24.18 -14.38 10.65
C ILE A 226 25.20 -14.84 9.61
N ASP A 227 25.36 -16.16 9.50
CA ASP A 227 25.91 -16.88 8.35
C ASP A 227 24.93 -18.01 7.99
#